data_527323c3378ab396128b0e4a2334309b
#
_entry.id   527323c3378ab396128b0e4a2334309b
#
_cell.length_a   1.000
_cell.length_b   1.000
_cell.length_c   1.000
_cell.angle_alpha   90.00
_cell.angle_beta   90.00
_cell.angle_gamma   90.00
#
_symmetry.space_group_name_H-M   'P 1'
#
loop_
_entity.id
_entity.type
_entity.pdbx_description
1 polymer ?
#
loop_
_entity_poly.entity_id
_entity_poly.type
_entity_poly.pdbx_seq_one_letter_code
_entity_poly.pdbx_strand_id
1 'polypeptide(L)'
;DRQYGKSEWLGREFSVVDTGGWVVNSDDIFEEEIRKQVLLAVEEADVILFVVDVMNGVTDLDMQVATILRRANSPVIMVANKTDNNELQYNAPEFYKLGLGDPYCISAITGSGTGDLMDLIVSKFNKETSEILDDDIPRFAVVGRPNAGKSSIVNAFIGEDRNIVTEIAGTTRDSIYTRYNKFGFDFYLVDTAGIRKKNKVNEDLEYYSVVRSIRSIENADVCILMLDATRGVESQDLNILSLIQKNQKGLVVVINKWDLIEDKTAKMMKEFEATIRSRFAPFVDFPIIFASALTKQRILKVLEEARNVYE
;
A
#
# COMPACT_ATOMS: atom_id res chain seq x y z
N ASP A 1 -8.86 -13.90 2.57
CA ASP A 1 -7.84 -14.06 1.52
C ASP A 1 -8.04 -13.25 0.23
N ARG A 2 -8.98 -12.30 0.17
CA ARG A 2 -9.21 -11.44 -1.00
C ARG A 2 -9.23 -9.97 -0.59
N GLN A 3 -8.12 -9.51 -0.05
CA GLN A 3 -8.01 -8.14 0.46
C GLN A 3 -7.57 -7.14 -0.62
N TYR A 4 -7.16 -7.64 -1.79
CA TYR A 4 -6.67 -6.85 -2.91
C TYR A 4 -7.01 -7.53 -4.23
N GLY A 5 -7.50 -6.76 -5.19
CA GLY A 5 -7.77 -7.20 -6.55
C GLY A 5 -7.57 -6.07 -7.56
N LYS A 6 -7.13 -6.42 -8.78
CA LYS A 6 -7.14 -5.52 -9.94
C LYS A 6 -8.42 -5.70 -10.72
N SER A 7 -8.94 -4.63 -11.25
CA SER A 7 -10.09 -4.58 -12.12
C SER A 7 -9.84 -3.60 -13.27
N GLU A 8 -10.50 -3.84 -14.39
CA GLU A 8 -10.50 -2.94 -15.53
C GLU A 8 -11.94 -2.61 -15.93
N TRP A 9 -12.22 -1.35 -16.21
CA TRP A 9 -13.50 -0.90 -16.68
C TRP A 9 -13.35 0.29 -17.63
N LEU A 10 -13.98 0.23 -18.79
CA LEU A 10 -13.89 1.25 -19.86
C LEU A 10 -12.42 1.60 -20.24
N GLY A 11 -11.53 0.60 -20.25
CA GLY A 11 -10.11 0.78 -20.57
C GLY A 11 -9.30 1.44 -19.46
N ARG A 12 -9.85 1.56 -18.25
CA ARG A 12 -9.12 2.03 -17.07
C ARG A 12 -8.89 0.88 -16.11
N GLU A 13 -7.61 0.64 -15.81
CA GLU A 13 -7.21 -0.27 -14.73
C GLU A 13 -7.28 0.45 -13.39
N PHE A 14 -7.71 -0.24 -12.36
CA PHE A 14 -7.70 0.24 -10.97
C PHE A 14 -7.62 -0.92 -9.99
N SER A 15 -7.19 -0.60 -8.77
CA SER A 15 -7.04 -1.56 -7.70
C SER A 15 -8.17 -1.42 -6.69
N VAL A 16 -8.74 -2.56 -6.28
CA VAL A 16 -9.78 -2.64 -5.24
C VAL A 16 -9.14 -3.22 -3.98
N VAL A 17 -9.26 -2.49 -2.87
CA VAL A 17 -8.73 -2.88 -1.56
C VAL A 17 -9.87 -3.05 -0.59
N ASP A 18 -10.03 -4.25 -0.01
CA ASP A 18 -10.97 -4.51 1.06
C ASP A 18 -10.32 -4.15 2.41
N THR A 19 -10.78 -3.06 3.02
CA THR A 19 -10.27 -2.60 4.31
C THR A 19 -10.79 -3.40 5.49
N GLY A 20 -11.96 -4.04 5.38
CA GLY A 20 -12.56 -4.87 6.42
C GLY A 20 -11.83 -6.19 6.64
N GLY A 21 -11.32 -6.80 5.58
CA GLY A 21 -10.60 -8.08 5.63
C GLY A 21 -9.22 -8.03 6.28
N TRP A 22 -8.71 -6.83 6.60
CA TRP A 22 -7.40 -6.64 7.26
C TRP A 22 -7.48 -6.58 8.79
N VAL A 23 -8.69 -6.57 9.34
CA VAL A 23 -8.92 -6.61 10.79
C VAL A 23 -8.97 -8.07 11.24
N VAL A 24 -7.88 -8.60 11.80
CA VAL A 24 -7.78 -9.99 12.24
C VAL A 24 -7.98 -10.10 13.75
N ASN A 25 -9.07 -10.80 14.13
CA ASN A 25 -9.24 -11.59 15.35
C ASN A 25 -8.75 -11.02 16.70
N SER A 26 -9.50 -10.09 17.30
CA SER A 26 -9.59 -9.99 18.76
C SER A 26 -10.80 -9.16 19.17
N ASP A 27 -11.63 -9.68 20.05
CA ASP A 27 -12.96 -9.16 20.39
C ASP A 27 -12.97 -7.83 21.19
N ASP A 28 -11.86 -7.39 21.79
CA ASP A 28 -11.80 -6.21 22.66
C ASP A 28 -11.02 -5.00 22.09
N ILE A 29 -10.33 -5.14 20.92
CA ILE A 29 -9.55 -4.06 20.27
C ILE A 29 -10.27 -3.59 18.98
N PHE A 30 -11.43 -4.14 18.70
CA PHE A 30 -12.10 -4.13 17.40
C PHE A 30 -12.46 -2.73 16.89
N GLU A 31 -13.05 -1.87 17.72
CA GLU A 31 -13.55 -0.58 17.27
C GLU A 31 -12.43 0.44 16.94
N GLU A 32 -11.38 0.45 17.74
CA GLU A 32 -10.26 1.40 17.53
C GLU A 32 -9.41 1.00 16.33
N GLU A 33 -9.22 -0.30 16.12
CA GLU A 33 -8.45 -0.82 14.96
C GLU A 33 -9.21 -0.59 13.64
N ILE A 34 -10.54 -0.85 13.62
CA ILE A 34 -11.41 -0.53 12.48
C ILE A 34 -11.35 0.96 12.16
N ARG A 35 -11.48 1.80 13.17
CA ARG A 35 -11.43 3.26 13.00
C ARG A 35 -10.09 3.71 12.40
N LYS A 36 -8.98 3.16 12.84
CA LYS A 36 -7.64 3.46 12.32
C LYS A 36 -7.50 3.03 10.86
N GLN A 37 -7.96 1.84 10.50
CA GLN A 37 -7.92 1.33 9.12
C GLN A 37 -8.80 2.18 8.19
N VAL A 38 -10.00 2.56 8.64
CA VAL A 38 -10.88 3.45 7.86
C VAL A 38 -10.21 4.81 7.63
N LEU A 39 -9.60 5.41 8.65
CA LEU A 39 -8.91 6.70 8.53
C LEU A 39 -7.77 6.63 7.50
N LEU A 40 -6.96 5.57 7.51
CA LEU A 40 -5.88 5.38 6.55
C LEU A 40 -6.41 5.19 5.12
N ALA A 41 -7.45 4.37 4.96
CA ALA A 41 -8.08 4.17 3.66
C ALA A 41 -8.67 5.47 3.09
N VAL A 42 -9.29 6.29 3.95
CA VAL A 42 -9.85 7.60 3.60
C VAL A 42 -8.79 8.58 3.13
N GLU A 43 -7.60 8.55 3.72
CA GLU A 43 -6.49 9.42 3.34
C GLU A 43 -5.84 9.04 2.01
N GLU A 44 -5.89 7.78 1.63
CA GLU A 44 -5.08 7.23 0.54
C GLU A 44 -5.89 6.75 -0.68
N ALA A 45 -7.18 6.48 -0.53
CA ALA A 45 -8.04 6.05 -1.63
C ALA A 45 -8.38 7.22 -2.58
N ASP A 46 -8.35 6.96 -3.89
CA ASP A 46 -8.83 7.92 -4.90
C ASP A 46 -10.36 7.99 -4.92
N VAL A 47 -11.04 6.86 -4.67
CA VAL A 47 -12.50 6.74 -4.52
C VAL A 47 -12.79 5.76 -3.39
N ILE A 48 -13.76 6.09 -2.56
CA ILE A 48 -14.16 5.27 -1.42
C ILE A 48 -15.56 4.69 -1.68
N LEU A 49 -15.67 3.36 -1.59
CA LEU A 49 -16.97 2.70 -1.60
C LEU A 49 -17.38 2.36 -0.17
N PHE A 50 -18.45 2.98 0.30
CA PHE A 50 -19.04 2.66 1.59
C PHE A 50 -20.22 1.73 1.38
N VAL A 51 -20.00 0.44 1.65
CA VAL A 51 -20.97 -0.62 1.38
C VAL A 51 -21.80 -0.90 2.62
N VAL A 52 -23.12 -0.73 2.51
CA VAL A 52 -24.12 -0.99 3.56
C VAL A 52 -25.07 -2.11 3.13
N ASP A 53 -25.68 -2.76 4.11
CA ASP A 53 -26.58 -3.89 3.90
C ASP A 53 -28.04 -3.46 4.09
N VAL A 54 -28.84 -3.48 3.02
CA VAL A 54 -30.25 -3.06 3.07
C VAL A 54 -31.14 -3.97 3.92
N MET A 55 -30.67 -5.19 4.21
CA MET A 55 -31.42 -6.14 5.05
C MET A 55 -31.28 -5.82 6.56
N ASN A 56 -30.15 -5.24 6.96
CA ASN A 56 -29.85 -4.90 8.35
C ASN A 56 -30.29 -3.48 8.72
N GLY A 57 -30.53 -2.61 7.72
CA GLY A 57 -30.76 -1.18 7.95
C GLY A 57 -29.48 -0.47 8.43
N VAL A 58 -29.64 0.74 8.96
CA VAL A 58 -28.54 1.55 9.48
C VAL A 58 -28.10 1.07 10.86
N THR A 59 -26.84 0.68 10.99
CA THR A 59 -26.23 0.27 12.27
C THR A 59 -25.46 1.42 12.94
N ASP A 60 -25.14 1.26 14.23
CA ASP A 60 -24.31 2.24 14.97
C ASP A 60 -22.91 2.33 14.37
N LEU A 61 -22.36 1.23 13.88
CA LEU A 61 -21.06 1.20 13.20
C LEU A 61 -21.11 2.00 11.89
N ASP A 62 -22.19 1.88 11.10
CA ASP A 62 -22.38 2.67 9.88
C ASP A 62 -22.40 4.16 10.19
N MET A 63 -23.04 4.58 11.28
CA MET A 63 -23.09 5.98 11.74
C MET A 63 -21.70 6.49 12.12
N GLN A 64 -20.91 5.69 12.81
CA GLN A 64 -19.55 6.04 13.21
C GLN A 64 -18.64 6.21 11.98
N VAL A 65 -18.65 5.23 11.06
CA VAL A 65 -17.88 5.26 9.81
C VAL A 65 -18.32 6.43 8.94
N ALA A 66 -19.63 6.66 8.77
CA ALA A 66 -20.15 7.79 8.01
C ALA A 66 -19.67 9.15 8.56
N THR A 67 -19.50 9.27 9.89
CA THR A 67 -18.97 10.49 10.50
C THR A 67 -17.53 10.78 10.08
N ILE A 68 -16.71 9.74 9.86
CA ILE A 68 -15.36 9.85 9.32
C ILE A 68 -15.42 10.21 7.84
N LEU A 69 -16.24 9.49 7.07
CA LEU A 69 -16.32 9.61 5.62
C LEU A 69 -16.85 10.98 5.16
N ARG A 70 -17.71 11.63 5.94
CA ARG A 70 -18.18 13.01 5.67
C ARG A 70 -17.06 14.05 5.66
N ARG A 71 -15.91 13.75 6.25
CA ARG A 71 -14.72 14.61 6.29
C ARG A 71 -13.67 14.21 5.26
N ALA A 72 -13.93 13.15 4.51
CA ALA A 72 -13.01 12.68 3.47
C ALA A 72 -12.87 13.72 2.35
N ASN A 73 -11.67 13.84 1.82
CA ASN A 73 -11.40 14.67 0.66
C ASN A 73 -11.67 13.92 -0.66
N SER A 74 -11.60 12.60 -0.62
CA SER A 74 -11.86 11.72 -1.76
C SER A 74 -13.36 11.49 -1.94
N PRO A 75 -13.84 11.30 -3.17
CA PRO A 75 -15.23 10.98 -3.43
C PRO A 75 -15.67 9.72 -2.68
N VAL A 76 -16.77 9.82 -1.95
CA VAL A 76 -17.41 8.68 -1.28
C VAL A 76 -18.66 8.29 -2.06
N ILE A 77 -18.77 7.02 -2.43
CA ILE A 77 -19.96 6.43 -3.06
C ILE A 77 -20.60 5.49 -2.04
N MET A 78 -21.80 5.81 -1.59
CA MET A 78 -22.56 4.95 -0.71
C MET A 78 -23.25 3.86 -1.52
N VAL A 79 -22.94 2.61 -1.23
CA VAL A 79 -23.43 1.44 -1.96
C VAL A 79 -24.36 0.63 -1.06
N ALA A 80 -25.64 0.59 -1.40
CA ALA A 80 -26.65 -0.21 -0.72
C ALA A 80 -26.71 -1.61 -1.38
N ASN A 81 -26.04 -2.58 -0.77
CA ASN A 81 -25.94 -3.94 -1.29
C ASN A 81 -27.10 -4.82 -0.79
N LYS A 82 -27.26 -5.98 -1.44
CA LYS A 82 -28.35 -6.96 -1.24
C LYS A 82 -29.72 -6.47 -1.69
N THR A 83 -29.77 -5.55 -2.66
CA THR A 83 -31.01 -5.14 -3.32
C THR A 83 -31.37 -6.15 -4.42
N ASP A 84 -31.63 -7.41 -4.02
CA ASP A 84 -31.84 -8.52 -4.95
C ASP A 84 -33.16 -8.44 -5.70
N ASN A 85 -34.09 -7.62 -5.24
CA ASN A 85 -35.36 -7.34 -5.86
C ASN A 85 -35.81 -5.89 -5.65
N ASN A 86 -36.85 -5.48 -6.39
CA ASN A 86 -37.37 -4.11 -6.32
C ASN A 86 -37.93 -3.72 -4.94
N GLU A 87 -38.45 -4.69 -4.17
CA GLU A 87 -38.99 -4.42 -2.84
C GLU A 87 -37.87 -3.97 -1.86
N LEU A 88 -36.69 -4.58 -1.95
CA LEU A 88 -35.54 -4.25 -1.10
C LEU A 88 -34.97 -2.87 -1.43
N GLN A 89 -35.15 -2.37 -2.66
CA GLN A 89 -34.75 -1.00 -3.03
C GLN A 89 -35.53 0.05 -2.23
N TYR A 90 -36.76 -0.24 -1.77
CA TYR A 90 -37.52 0.69 -0.95
C TYR A 90 -36.93 0.88 0.47
N ASN A 91 -35.99 0.03 0.89
CA ASN A 91 -35.29 0.19 2.16
C ASN A 91 -34.07 1.14 2.03
N ALA A 92 -33.55 1.36 0.82
CA ALA A 92 -32.38 2.21 0.60
C ALA A 92 -32.53 3.66 1.10
N PRO A 93 -33.70 4.32 1.05
CA PRO A 93 -33.86 5.66 1.58
C PRO A 93 -33.52 5.82 3.07
N GLU A 94 -33.52 4.75 3.85
CA GLU A 94 -33.11 4.81 5.26
C GLU A 94 -31.69 5.34 5.40
N PHE A 95 -30.79 5.00 4.47
CA PHE A 95 -29.37 5.35 4.48
C PHE A 95 -29.08 6.83 4.21
N TYR A 96 -30.05 7.62 3.78
CA TYR A 96 -29.89 9.08 3.74
C TYR A 96 -29.52 9.70 5.10
N LYS A 97 -29.89 9.02 6.21
CA LYS A 97 -29.49 9.42 7.57
C LYS A 97 -27.98 9.50 7.76
N LEU A 98 -27.21 8.75 6.93
CA LEU A 98 -25.75 8.74 6.99
C LEU A 98 -25.12 10.02 6.41
N GLY A 99 -25.87 10.82 5.63
CA GLY A 99 -25.42 12.10 5.10
C GLY A 99 -24.25 12.00 4.10
N LEU A 100 -24.20 10.92 3.32
CA LEU A 100 -23.17 10.64 2.31
C LEU A 100 -23.69 10.70 0.86
N GLY A 101 -24.89 11.29 0.65
CA GLY A 101 -25.54 11.39 -0.66
C GLY A 101 -26.49 10.22 -0.94
N ASP A 102 -26.76 9.99 -2.22
CA ASP A 102 -27.71 8.96 -2.66
C ASP A 102 -27.13 7.55 -2.52
N PRO A 103 -27.87 6.60 -1.90
CA PRO A 103 -27.45 5.21 -1.83
C PRO A 103 -27.58 4.56 -3.20
N TYR A 104 -26.47 3.99 -3.70
CA TYR A 104 -26.43 3.27 -4.97
C TYR A 104 -26.83 1.81 -4.75
N CYS A 105 -28.00 1.42 -5.24
CA CYS A 105 -28.55 0.09 -5.02
C CYS A 105 -27.90 -0.95 -5.95
N ILE A 106 -27.32 -1.99 -5.37
CA ILE A 106 -26.76 -3.12 -6.10
C ILE A 106 -27.12 -4.46 -5.46
N SER A 107 -26.98 -5.51 -6.23
CA SER A 107 -26.89 -6.87 -5.71
C SER A 107 -25.58 -7.52 -6.15
N ALA A 108 -24.65 -7.69 -5.22
CA ALA A 108 -23.38 -8.36 -5.51
C ALA A 108 -23.56 -9.84 -5.90
N ILE A 109 -24.67 -10.47 -5.50
CA ILE A 109 -24.98 -11.87 -5.82
C ILE A 109 -25.48 -12.00 -7.26
N THR A 110 -26.41 -11.14 -7.67
CA THR A 110 -27.05 -11.21 -9.01
C THR A 110 -26.31 -10.38 -10.05
N GLY A 111 -25.43 -9.46 -9.63
CA GLY A 111 -24.77 -8.51 -10.50
C GLY A 111 -25.63 -7.29 -10.89
N SER A 112 -26.88 -7.20 -10.39
CA SER A 112 -27.76 -6.06 -10.67
C SER A 112 -27.19 -4.75 -10.17
N GLY A 113 -27.18 -3.70 -11.00
CA GLY A 113 -26.67 -2.37 -10.68
C GLY A 113 -25.13 -2.25 -10.65
N THR A 114 -24.39 -3.35 -10.77
CA THR A 114 -22.92 -3.30 -10.67
C THR A 114 -22.26 -2.61 -11.86
N GLY A 115 -22.81 -2.74 -13.06
CA GLY A 115 -22.27 -2.06 -14.26
C GLY A 115 -22.34 -0.54 -14.12
N ASP A 116 -23.50 -0.01 -13.75
CA ASP A 116 -23.68 1.43 -13.53
C ASP A 116 -22.83 1.96 -12.36
N LEU A 117 -22.63 1.13 -11.31
CA LEU A 117 -21.71 1.45 -10.22
C LEU A 117 -20.27 1.58 -10.74
N MET A 118 -19.84 0.67 -11.62
CA MET A 118 -18.49 0.71 -12.21
C MET A 118 -18.31 1.95 -13.09
N ASP A 119 -19.33 2.33 -13.87
CA ASP A 119 -19.32 3.59 -14.63
C ASP A 119 -19.15 4.79 -13.71
N LEU A 120 -19.88 4.81 -12.60
CA LEU A 120 -19.80 5.88 -11.60
C LEU A 120 -18.41 5.94 -10.98
N ILE A 121 -17.82 4.82 -10.58
CA ILE A 121 -16.47 4.74 -10.00
C ILE A 121 -15.46 5.35 -10.97
N VAL A 122 -15.43 4.88 -12.22
CA VAL A 122 -14.48 5.35 -13.22
C VAL A 122 -14.67 6.83 -13.52
N SER A 123 -15.91 7.35 -13.48
CA SER A 123 -16.19 8.78 -13.65
C SER A 123 -15.62 9.67 -12.55
N LYS A 124 -15.36 9.10 -11.35
CA LYS A 124 -14.82 9.82 -10.20
C LYS A 124 -13.29 9.82 -10.15
N PHE A 125 -12.64 8.95 -10.92
CA PHE A 125 -11.18 9.03 -11.01
C PHE A 125 -10.76 10.35 -11.65
N ASN A 126 -9.78 11.00 -11.04
CA ASN A 126 -9.16 12.17 -11.64
C ASN A 126 -8.58 11.79 -13.00
N LYS A 127 -8.65 12.71 -13.96
CA LYS A 127 -7.90 12.54 -15.20
C LYS A 127 -6.42 12.45 -14.81
N GLU A 128 -5.80 11.35 -15.17
CA GLU A 128 -4.36 11.19 -15.01
C GLU A 128 -3.68 12.35 -15.73
N THR A 129 -3.06 13.24 -14.97
CA THR A 129 -1.95 14.01 -15.47
C THR A 129 -0.79 13.00 -15.53
N SER A 130 -0.62 12.35 -16.69
CA SER A 130 0.53 11.48 -16.93
C SER A 130 1.78 12.36 -16.75
N GLU A 131 2.46 12.18 -15.61
CA GLU A 131 3.83 12.66 -15.48
C GLU A 131 4.61 11.99 -16.61
N ILE A 132 5.22 12.78 -17.47
CA ILE A 132 6.10 12.26 -18.52
C ILE A 132 7.37 11.82 -17.80
N LEU A 133 7.36 10.57 -17.35
CA LEU A 133 8.55 9.92 -16.82
C LEU A 133 9.37 9.41 -18.02
N ASP A 134 10.67 9.41 -17.85
CA ASP A 134 11.57 8.74 -18.78
C ASP A 134 11.43 7.23 -18.56
N ASP A 135 10.88 6.52 -19.53
CA ASP A 135 10.59 5.08 -19.43
C ASP A 135 11.87 4.22 -19.39
N ASP A 136 13.01 4.77 -19.76
CA ASP A 136 14.30 4.08 -19.70
C ASP A 136 14.91 4.10 -18.27
N ILE A 137 14.33 4.86 -17.34
CA ILE A 137 14.84 4.98 -15.98
C ILE A 137 14.04 4.08 -15.04
N PRO A 138 14.70 3.09 -14.34
CA PRO A 138 14.01 2.16 -13.47
C PRO A 138 13.35 2.83 -12.26
N ARG A 139 12.25 2.23 -11.80
CA ARG A 139 11.45 2.68 -10.67
C ARG A 139 11.58 1.69 -9.52
N PHE A 140 12.08 2.14 -8.37
CA PHE A 140 12.31 1.32 -7.19
C PHE A 140 11.37 1.72 -6.06
N ALA A 141 10.68 0.75 -5.46
CA ALA A 141 9.86 0.95 -4.27
C ALA A 141 10.51 0.30 -3.05
N VAL A 142 10.57 1.02 -1.92
CA VAL A 142 10.99 0.47 -0.64
C VAL A 142 9.74 0.10 0.15
N VAL A 143 9.53 -1.20 0.36
CA VAL A 143 8.36 -1.76 1.03
C VAL A 143 8.75 -2.62 2.23
N GLY A 144 7.81 -2.91 3.09
CA GLY A 144 8.04 -3.71 4.29
C GLY A 144 7.11 -3.26 5.42
N ARG A 145 7.02 -4.06 6.46
CA ARG A 145 6.19 -3.77 7.64
C ARG A 145 6.64 -2.50 8.38
N PRO A 146 5.84 -1.97 9.31
CA PRO A 146 6.25 -0.88 10.20
C PRO A 146 7.55 -1.19 10.93
N ASN A 147 8.37 -0.17 11.16
CA ASN A 147 9.64 -0.26 11.88
C ASN A 147 10.72 -1.18 11.25
N ALA A 148 10.53 -1.68 10.03
CA ALA A 148 11.58 -2.42 9.30
C ALA A 148 12.75 -1.54 8.84
N GLY A 149 12.61 -0.20 8.94
CA GLY A 149 13.66 0.76 8.62
C GLY A 149 13.56 1.34 7.21
N LYS A 150 12.36 1.34 6.60
CA LYS A 150 12.10 1.94 5.27
C LYS A 150 12.54 3.41 5.19
N SER A 151 12.09 4.23 6.12
CA SER A 151 12.46 5.65 6.16
C SER A 151 13.97 5.84 6.35
N SER A 152 14.59 5.00 7.17
CA SER A 152 16.03 5.07 7.43
C SER A 152 16.86 4.74 6.18
N ILE A 153 16.48 3.69 5.41
CA ILE A 153 17.22 3.33 4.21
C ILE A 153 17.01 4.34 3.07
N VAL A 154 15.80 4.87 2.91
CA VAL A 154 15.53 5.94 1.94
C VAL A 154 16.33 7.20 2.28
N ASN A 155 16.37 7.59 3.57
CA ASN A 155 17.20 8.70 4.02
C ASN A 155 18.70 8.43 3.81
N ALA A 156 19.15 7.17 4.00
CA ALA A 156 20.53 6.79 3.74
C ALA A 156 20.90 6.86 2.25
N PHE A 157 19.96 6.53 1.34
CA PHE A 157 20.15 6.72 -0.11
C PHE A 157 20.25 8.20 -0.48
N ILE A 158 19.28 9.01 -0.02
CA ILE A 158 19.18 10.42 -0.39
C ILE A 158 20.32 11.25 0.20
N GLY A 159 20.81 10.87 1.41
CA GLY A 159 21.85 11.59 2.13
C GLY A 159 21.38 12.93 2.72
N GLU A 160 22.32 13.69 3.31
CA GLU A 160 22.04 15.00 3.90
C GLU A 160 21.97 16.13 2.85
N ASP A 161 22.54 15.92 1.66
CA ASP A 161 22.52 16.88 0.56
C ASP A 161 21.20 16.84 -0.22
N ARG A 162 20.25 17.65 0.24
CA ARG A 162 18.91 17.79 -0.34
C ARG A 162 18.87 18.34 -1.78
N ASN A 163 19.98 18.80 -2.32
CA ASN A 163 20.03 19.56 -3.58
C ASN A 163 20.11 18.72 -4.87
N ILE A 164 20.07 17.38 -4.77
CA ILE A 164 20.26 16.49 -5.94
C ILE A 164 19.07 15.54 -6.18
N VAL A 165 18.01 15.74 -5.42
CA VAL A 165 16.76 14.99 -5.59
C VAL A 165 15.75 15.95 -6.20
N THR A 166 15.48 15.81 -7.50
CA THR A 166 14.46 16.60 -8.16
C THR A 166 13.09 15.96 -7.88
N GLU A 167 12.28 16.65 -7.10
CA GLU A 167 10.85 16.33 -7.05
C GLU A 167 10.28 16.72 -8.40
N ILE A 168 9.66 15.78 -9.10
CA ILE A 168 8.96 16.09 -10.35
C ILE A 168 7.69 16.83 -9.93
N ALA A 169 7.73 18.15 -10.08
CA ALA A 169 6.62 19.03 -9.74
C ALA A 169 5.54 18.95 -10.83
N GLY A 170 4.37 18.46 -10.49
CA GLY A 170 3.26 18.40 -11.46
C GLY A 170 1.86 18.35 -10.85
N THR A 171 1.67 17.92 -9.62
CA THR A 171 0.36 17.92 -8.99
C THR A 171 0.44 18.17 -7.48
N THR A 172 -0.45 19.00 -6.99
CA THR A 172 -0.47 19.57 -5.64
C THR A 172 -0.76 18.56 -4.52
N ARG A 173 -0.77 17.25 -4.75
CA ARG A 173 -1.06 16.26 -3.71
C ARG A 173 -0.06 15.13 -3.54
N ASP A 174 0.56 14.60 -4.61
CA ASP A 174 1.43 13.43 -4.47
C ASP A 174 2.48 13.39 -5.60
N SER A 175 3.70 13.90 -5.38
CA SER A 175 4.84 13.50 -6.19
C SER A 175 5.14 12.04 -5.85
N ILE A 176 4.63 11.11 -6.66
CA ILE A 176 4.82 9.67 -6.46
C ILE A 176 6.30 9.31 -6.68
N TYR A 177 7.01 10.08 -7.49
CA TYR A 177 8.37 9.75 -7.92
C TYR A 177 9.38 10.79 -7.46
N THR A 178 10.53 10.30 -6.99
CA THR A 178 11.69 11.12 -6.68
C THR A 178 12.88 10.57 -7.45
N ARG A 179 13.45 11.34 -8.39
CA ARG A 179 14.64 10.92 -9.14
C ARG A 179 15.87 10.94 -8.25
N TYR A 180 16.62 9.86 -8.28
CA TYR A 180 17.92 9.72 -7.66
C TYR A 180 18.97 9.55 -8.76
N ASN A 181 19.94 10.47 -8.81
CA ASN A 181 21.03 10.41 -9.76
C ASN A 181 22.35 10.70 -9.04
N LYS A 182 22.96 9.65 -8.44
CA LYS A 182 24.24 9.72 -7.72
C LYS A 182 25.01 8.41 -7.80
N PHE A 183 26.31 8.49 -7.62
CA PHE A 183 27.22 7.34 -7.53
C PHE A 183 27.11 6.37 -8.72
N GLY A 184 26.75 6.88 -9.90
CA GLY A 184 26.56 6.05 -11.09
C GLY A 184 25.22 5.30 -11.14
N PHE A 185 24.29 5.62 -10.25
CA PHE A 185 22.92 5.14 -10.27
C PHE A 185 21.97 6.24 -10.75
N ASP A 186 21.03 5.91 -11.63
CA ASP A 186 19.94 6.78 -12.05
C ASP A 186 18.63 5.97 -12.01
N PHE A 187 17.71 6.36 -11.12
CA PHE A 187 16.43 5.67 -10.93
C PHE A 187 15.40 6.59 -10.25
N TYR A 188 14.15 6.21 -10.32
CA TYR A 188 13.07 6.83 -9.54
C TYR A 188 12.80 6.04 -8.27
N LEU A 189 12.73 6.72 -7.13
CA LEU A 189 12.15 6.18 -5.89
C LEU A 189 10.65 6.47 -5.87
N VAL A 190 9.84 5.43 -5.69
CA VAL A 190 8.39 5.53 -5.62
C VAL A 190 7.95 5.89 -4.20
N ASP A 191 6.99 6.81 -4.07
CA ASP A 191 6.31 7.22 -2.83
C ASP A 191 7.24 7.69 -1.69
N THR A 192 8.25 8.46 -2.01
CA THR A 192 9.15 9.02 -0.98
C THR A 192 8.49 10.10 -0.13
N ALA A 193 7.45 10.79 -0.64
CA ALA A 193 6.73 11.84 0.08
C ALA A 193 6.05 11.30 1.36
N GLY A 194 5.48 10.09 1.29
CA GLY A 194 4.92 9.41 2.45
C GLY A 194 5.95 9.01 3.50
N ILE A 195 7.15 8.66 3.06
CA ILE A 195 8.26 8.31 3.94
C ILE A 195 8.86 9.55 4.61
N ARG A 196 8.92 10.71 3.91
CA ARG A 196 9.51 11.97 4.40
C ARG A 196 8.61 12.76 5.33
N LYS A 197 7.28 12.82 5.10
CA LYS A 197 6.35 13.57 5.94
C LYS A 197 6.30 13.06 7.38
N LYS A 198 6.60 11.78 7.60
CA LYS A 198 6.57 11.12 8.92
C LYS A 198 7.72 11.52 9.86
N ASN A 199 8.82 12.07 9.38
CA ASN A 199 9.91 12.57 10.24
C ASN A 199 9.52 13.79 11.12
N LYS A 200 8.30 14.35 10.98
CA LYS A 200 7.83 15.49 11.77
C LYS A 200 6.75 15.18 12.81
N VAL A 201 6.19 13.96 12.81
CA VAL A 201 5.12 13.58 13.74
C VAL A 201 5.49 12.22 14.33
N ASN A 202 5.85 12.22 15.61
CA ASN A 202 6.08 11.09 16.53
C ASN A 202 6.37 9.71 15.89
N GLU A 203 7.57 9.19 16.17
CA GLU A 203 8.10 7.87 15.77
C GLU A 203 7.23 6.66 16.19
N ASP A 204 6.20 6.86 17.02
CA ASP A 204 5.39 5.77 17.58
C ASP A 204 4.20 5.30 16.71
N LEU A 205 3.97 5.91 15.54
CA LEU A 205 2.82 5.61 14.68
C LEU A 205 3.21 5.43 13.20
N GLU A 206 4.20 4.58 12.91
CA GLU A 206 4.32 4.01 11.56
C GLU A 206 3.15 3.03 11.31
N TYR A 207 1.96 3.60 11.07
CA TYR A 207 0.87 2.79 10.57
C TYR A 207 1.23 2.24 9.20
N TYR A 208 1.22 0.91 9.10
CA TYR A 208 1.31 0.21 7.83
C TYR A 208 0.06 0.54 7.02
N SER A 209 0.18 1.44 6.07
CA SER A 209 -0.86 1.63 5.07
C SER A 209 -0.68 0.59 3.98
N VAL A 210 -1.65 -0.30 3.92
CA VAL A 210 -1.72 -1.33 2.88
C VAL A 210 -1.95 -0.68 1.53
N VAL A 211 -2.83 0.30 1.45
CA VAL A 211 -3.14 1.02 0.21
C VAL A 211 -1.88 1.66 -0.36
N ARG A 212 -1.09 2.33 0.48
CA ARG A 212 0.18 2.93 0.06
C ARG A 212 1.19 1.89 -0.41
N SER A 213 1.30 0.76 0.30
CA SER A 213 2.21 -0.32 -0.12
C SER A 213 1.81 -0.91 -1.46
N ILE A 214 0.52 -1.10 -1.71
CA ILE A 214 -0.02 -1.54 -2.99
C ILE A 214 0.35 -0.53 -4.08
N ARG A 215 0.05 0.75 -3.87
CA ARG A 215 0.36 1.83 -4.83
C ARG A 215 1.86 1.90 -5.16
N SER A 216 2.71 1.79 -4.13
CA SER A 216 4.16 1.77 -4.34
C SER A 216 4.61 0.57 -5.15
N ILE A 217 4.08 -0.63 -4.88
CA ILE A 217 4.39 -1.86 -5.61
C ILE A 217 3.93 -1.77 -7.06
N GLU A 218 2.71 -1.30 -7.31
CA GLU A 218 2.15 -1.18 -8.67
C GLU A 218 2.99 -0.27 -9.56
N ASN A 219 3.45 0.85 -9.02
CA ASN A 219 4.20 1.86 -9.75
C ASN A 219 5.71 1.63 -9.81
N ALA A 220 6.22 0.54 -9.23
CA ALA A 220 7.63 0.16 -9.29
C ALA A 220 7.91 -0.89 -10.35
N ASP A 221 9.16 -0.97 -10.79
CA ASP A 221 9.69 -2.10 -11.57
C ASP A 221 10.34 -3.12 -10.65
N VAL A 222 11.04 -2.65 -9.61
CA VAL A 222 11.69 -3.48 -8.59
C VAL A 222 11.28 -3.03 -7.18
N CYS A 223 10.92 -3.99 -6.35
CA CYS A 223 10.58 -3.78 -4.94
C CYS A 223 11.74 -4.19 -4.04
N ILE A 224 12.16 -3.29 -3.16
CA ILE A 224 13.16 -3.52 -2.10
C ILE A 224 12.37 -3.84 -0.83
N LEU A 225 12.24 -5.14 -0.50
CA LEU A 225 11.52 -5.62 0.67
C LEU A 225 12.42 -5.59 1.91
N MET A 226 12.06 -4.73 2.86
CA MET A 226 12.80 -4.55 4.11
C MET A 226 12.31 -5.53 5.17
N LEU A 227 13.21 -6.36 5.69
CA LEU A 227 12.99 -7.24 6.84
C LEU A 227 13.82 -6.78 8.03
N ASP A 228 13.29 -6.94 9.24
CA ASP A 228 14.00 -6.65 10.48
C ASP A 228 14.77 -7.90 10.95
N ALA A 229 16.10 -7.83 11.00
CA ALA A 229 16.95 -8.95 11.41
C ALA A 229 16.65 -9.46 12.83
N THR A 230 16.16 -8.58 13.72
CA THR A 230 15.87 -8.92 15.13
C THR A 230 14.54 -9.68 15.30
N ARG A 231 13.66 -9.60 14.30
CA ARG A 231 12.29 -10.20 14.35
C ARG A 231 12.09 -11.33 13.34
N GLY A 232 12.95 -11.41 12.33
CA GLY A 232 12.81 -12.38 11.26
C GLY A 232 11.60 -12.12 10.35
N VAL A 233 11.12 -13.19 9.68
CA VAL A 233 9.98 -13.12 8.75
C VAL A 233 8.67 -13.29 9.51
N GLU A 234 7.77 -12.32 9.38
CA GLU A 234 6.42 -12.32 9.94
C GLU A 234 5.34 -12.46 8.84
N SER A 235 4.07 -12.67 9.25
CA SER A 235 2.95 -12.84 8.32
C SER A 235 2.73 -11.63 7.41
N GLN A 236 2.96 -10.41 7.91
CA GLN A 236 2.86 -9.19 7.10
C GLN A 236 3.91 -9.15 5.97
N ASP A 237 5.12 -9.66 6.21
CA ASP A 237 6.15 -9.72 5.17
C ASP A 237 5.74 -10.67 4.05
N LEU A 238 5.08 -11.78 4.38
CA LEU A 238 4.54 -12.73 3.40
C LEU A 238 3.38 -12.13 2.59
N ASN A 239 2.55 -11.30 3.22
CA ASN A 239 1.48 -10.58 2.53
C ASN A 239 2.05 -9.58 1.51
N ILE A 240 3.10 -8.82 1.89
CA ILE A 240 3.78 -7.90 0.97
C ILE A 240 4.43 -8.66 -0.17
N LEU A 241 5.12 -9.77 0.12
CA LEU A 241 5.69 -10.64 -0.90
C LEU A 241 4.63 -11.12 -1.89
N SER A 242 3.48 -11.58 -1.40
CA SER A 242 2.37 -12.00 -2.25
C SER A 242 1.87 -10.87 -3.17
N LEU A 243 1.83 -9.63 -2.68
CA LEU A 243 1.49 -8.47 -3.49
C LEU A 243 2.53 -8.18 -4.58
N ILE A 244 3.83 -8.28 -4.26
CA ILE A 244 4.92 -8.11 -5.22
C ILE A 244 4.81 -9.15 -6.33
N GLN A 245 4.57 -10.42 -5.97
CA GLN A 245 4.39 -11.52 -6.93
C GLN A 245 3.16 -11.33 -7.81
N LYS A 246 2.00 -10.97 -7.22
CA LYS A 246 0.77 -10.72 -7.98
C LYS A 246 0.94 -9.59 -9.00
N ASN A 247 1.77 -8.61 -8.69
CA ASN A 247 2.09 -7.49 -9.56
C ASN A 247 3.30 -7.75 -10.49
N GLN A 248 3.87 -8.96 -10.46
CA GLN A 248 5.00 -9.38 -11.32
C GLN A 248 6.19 -8.41 -11.27
N LYS A 249 6.53 -7.91 -10.07
CA LYS A 249 7.64 -6.98 -9.88
C LYS A 249 8.93 -7.69 -9.50
N GLY A 250 10.08 -7.12 -9.90
CA GLY A 250 11.37 -7.55 -9.41
C GLY A 250 11.46 -7.46 -7.89
N LEU A 251 12.25 -8.31 -7.25
CA LEU A 251 12.38 -8.36 -5.79
C LEU A 251 13.84 -8.37 -5.36
N VAL A 252 14.17 -7.47 -4.43
CA VAL A 252 15.40 -7.52 -3.62
C VAL A 252 14.98 -7.58 -2.16
N VAL A 253 15.50 -8.55 -1.39
CA VAL A 253 15.24 -8.66 0.04
C VAL A 253 16.39 -8.07 0.83
N VAL A 254 16.08 -7.16 1.74
CA VAL A 254 17.08 -6.50 2.61
C VAL A 254 16.82 -6.87 4.06
N ILE A 255 17.79 -7.55 4.67
CA ILE A 255 17.82 -7.84 6.10
C ILE A 255 18.46 -6.63 6.80
N ASN A 256 17.61 -5.72 7.25
CA ASN A 256 18.03 -4.49 7.89
C ASN A 256 18.25 -4.67 9.41
N LYS A 257 18.87 -3.69 10.05
CA LYS A 257 19.29 -3.70 11.45
C LYS A 257 20.31 -4.80 11.75
N TRP A 258 21.09 -5.16 10.74
CA TRP A 258 22.13 -6.17 10.90
C TRP A 258 23.22 -5.77 11.89
N ASP A 259 23.35 -4.48 12.17
CA ASP A 259 24.22 -3.94 13.23
C ASP A 259 23.86 -4.43 14.63
N LEU A 260 22.58 -4.73 14.90
CA LEU A 260 22.08 -5.20 16.19
C LEU A 260 22.30 -6.70 16.44
N ILE A 261 22.74 -7.45 15.45
CA ILE A 261 23.02 -8.87 15.60
C ILE A 261 24.44 -9.05 16.17
N GLU A 262 24.57 -9.82 17.26
CA GLU A 262 25.87 -9.96 17.97
C GLU A 262 26.82 -10.93 17.26
N ASP A 263 26.41 -12.18 16.99
CA ASP A 263 27.26 -13.23 16.43
C ASP A 263 27.16 -13.36 14.90
N LYS A 264 27.79 -12.43 14.16
CA LYS A 264 27.72 -12.35 12.69
C LYS A 264 28.60 -13.37 11.99
N THR A 265 28.37 -14.66 12.21
CA THR A 265 29.13 -15.72 11.53
C THR A 265 28.58 -15.98 10.12
N ALA A 266 29.44 -16.46 9.22
CA ALA A 266 29.03 -16.88 7.87
C ALA A 266 28.00 -18.02 7.91
N LYS A 267 28.05 -18.87 8.94
CA LYS A 267 27.07 -19.94 9.17
C LYS A 267 25.69 -19.36 9.48
N MET A 268 25.61 -18.41 10.41
CA MET A 268 24.37 -17.75 10.79
C MET A 268 23.72 -17.00 9.61
N MET A 269 24.52 -16.33 8.78
CA MET A 269 24.02 -15.65 7.57
C MET A 269 23.38 -16.67 6.61
N LYS A 270 24.01 -17.83 6.38
CA LYS A 270 23.46 -18.90 5.53
C LYS A 270 22.18 -19.51 6.11
N GLU A 271 22.12 -19.72 7.41
CA GLU A 271 20.92 -20.24 8.09
C GLU A 271 19.76 -19.24 8.00
N PHE A 272 20.05 -17.95 8.17
CA PHE A 272 19.05 -16.88 8.02
C PHE A 272 18.52 -16.81 6.58
N GLU A 273 19.41 -16.84 5.60
CA GLU A 273 19.06 -16.88 4.18
C GLU A 273 18.21 -18.12 3.83
N ALA A 274 18.61 -19.30 4.29
CA ALA A 274 17.85 -20.54 4.09
C ALA A 274 16.44 -20.47 4.69
N THR A 275 16.30 -19.87 5.87
CA THR A 275 15.02 -19.67 6.52
C THR A 275 14.11 -18.75 5.69
N ILE A 276 14.64 -17.63 5.17
CA ILE A 276 13.89 -16.70 4.33
C ILE A 276 13.43 -17.39 3.05
N ARG A 277 14.34 -18.08 2.34
CA ARG A 277 14.00 -18.80 1.11
C ARG A 277 12.94 -19.87 1.34
N SER A 278 13.03 -20.61 2.45
CA SER A 278 12.02 -21.61 2.84
C SER A 278 10.64 -20.98 3.09
N ARG A 279 10.61 -19.82 3.76
CA ARG A 279 9.37 -19.10 4.04
C ARG A 279 8.74 -18.46 2.80
N PHE A 280 9.56 -18.08 1.83
CA PHE A 280 9.14 -17.42 0.58
C PHE A 280 8.88 -18.42 -0.56
N ALA A 281 9.15 -19.71 -0.34
CA ALA A 281 8.91 -20.74 -1.34
C ALA A 281 7.45 -20.72 -1.85
N PRO A 282 7.23 -21.01 -3.14
CA PRO A 282 8.19 -21.50 -4.15
C PRO A 282 9.06 -20.42 -4.80
N PHE A 283 8.82 -19.14 -4.54
CA PHE A 283 9.61 -18.05 -5.10
C PHE A 283 10.90 -17.86 -4.29
N VAL A 284 12.03 -18.25 -4.88
CA VAL A 284 13.33 -18.27 -4.19
C VAL A 284 14.45 -17.59 -4.96
N ASP A 285 14.20 -17.18 -6.19
CA ASP A 285 15.19 -16.52 -7.06
C ASP A 285 15.14 -15.00 -6.88
N PHE A 286 15.81 -14.52 -5.83
CA PHE A 286 15.97 -13.11 -5.50
C PHE A 286 17.26 -12.91 -4.68
N PRO A 287 17.93 -11.76 -4.82
CA PRO A 287 19.08 -11.41 -3.98
C PRO A 287 18.64 -11.09 -2.54
N ILE A 288 19.46 -11.52 -1.58
CA ILE A 288 19.29 -11.21 -0.15
C ILE A 288 20.53 -10.44 0.30
N ILE A 289 20.32 -9.25 0.90
CA ILE A 289 21.39 -8.37 1.36
C ILE A 289 21.23 -8.09 2.84
N PHE A 290 22.27 -8.39 3.60
CA PHE A 290 22.36 -8.04 5.02
C PHE A 290 22.93 -6.61 5.14
N ALA A 291 22.13 -5.67 5.59
CA ALA A 291 22.46 -4.25 5.61
C ALA A 291 22.12 -3.59 6.95
N SER A 292 22.66 -2.41 7.17
CA SER A 292 22.20 -1.50 8.21
C SER A 292 21.99 -0.13 7.62
N ALA A 293 20.74 0.31 7.63
CA ALA A 293 20.39 1.66 7.20
C ALA A 293 20.95 2.73 8.15
N LEU A 294 21.07 2.41 9.45
CA LEU A 294 21.59 3.33 10.48
C LEU A 294 23.08 3.59 10.30
N THR A 295 23.87 2.52 10.15
CA THR A 295 25.35 2.62 9.99
C THR A 295 25.76 2.78 8.53
N LYS A 296 24.80 2.85 7.60
CA LYS A 296 24.99 2.93 6.13
C LYS A 296 25.77 1.74 5.54
N GLN A 297 25.77 0.60 6.24
CA GLN A 297 26.50 -0.60 5.79
C GLN A 297 25.76 -1.26 4.63
N ARG A 298 26.46 -1.49 3.50
CA ARG A 298 26.00 -2.17 2.29
C ARG A 298 24.77 -1.55 1.60
N ILE A 299 24.45 -0.28 1.87
CA ILE A 299 23.30 0.38 1.23
C ILE A 299 23.48 0.53 -0.29
N LEU A 300 24.69 0.82 -0.78
CA LEU A 300 24.95 0.91 -2.22
C LEU A 300 24.84 -0.46 -2.91
N LYS A 301 25.15 -1.56 -2.20
CA LYS A 301 24.96 -2.92 -2.71
C LYS A 301 23.48 -3.22 -2.92
N VAL A 302 22.56 -2.66 -2.10
CA VAL A 302 21.13 -2.78 -2.31
C VAL A 302 20.71 -2.17 -3.66
N LEU A 303 21.24 -0.98 -3.98
CA LEU A 303 20.94 -0.30 -5.24
C LEU A 303 21.53 -1.05 -6.45
N GLU A 304 22.74 -1.59 -6.29
CA GLU A 304 23.38 -2.42 -7.32
C GLU A 304 22.55 -3.65 -7.64
N GLU A 305 22.08 -4.39 -6.62
CA GLU A 305 21.26 -5.57 -6.83
C GLU A 305 19.86 -5.20 -7.36
N ALA A 306 19.29 -4.06 -6.96
CA ALA A 306 18.02 -3.60 -7.52
C ALA A 306 18.15 -3.30 -9.04
N ARG A 307 19.27 -2.71 -9.45
CA ARG A 307 19.58 -2.50 -10.87
C ARG A 307 19.76 -3.83 -11.61
N ASN A 308 20.53 -4.78 -11.05
CA ASN A 308 20.76 -6.10 -11.66
C ASN A 308 19.45 -6.89 -11.84
N VAL A 309 18.50 -6.73 -10.93
CA VAL A 309 17.17 -7.36 -11.04
C VAL A 309 16.30 -6.70 -12.11
N TYR A 310 16.51 -5.40 -12.36
CA TYR A 310 15.80 -4.67 -13.41
C TYR A 310 16.31 -5.04 -14.81
N GLU A 311 17.66 -5.12 -15.01
CA GLU A 311 18.32 -5.54 -16.26
C GLU A 311 18.06 -7.01 -16.61
#